data_56c8d5b163b3a7c706ba2854ede26fce
#
_entry.id   56c8d5b163b3a7c706ba2854ede26fce
#
_cell.length_a   1.000
_cell.length_b   1.000
_cell.length_c   1.000
_cell.angle_alpha   90.00
_cell.angle_beta   90.00
_cell.angle_gamma   90.00
#
_symmetry.space_group_name_H-M   'P 1'
#
loop_
_entity.id
_entity.type
_entity.pdbx_description
1 polymer ?
#
loop_
_entity_poly.entity_id
_entity_poly.type
_entity_poly.pdbx_seq_one_letter_code
_entity_poly.pdbx_strand_id
1 'polypeptide(L)'
;MPFPATSPHIRFWNHIEIPEDYETGCWIWTAQRNHFGYGIIYQGTKMLKAHRVSYEIHYGDIPEGEVRHSCHNPSCVSPHHLSIGTKSDNMRDMIAAGRGWNQKLSHAQVLEIQALKGTMSRNELAKMFGVSKALIDKKLSPTFYHSSSATN
;
A
#
# COMPACT_ATOMS: atom_id res chain seq x y z
N MET A 1 -11.63 -5.38 39.00
CA MET A 1 -12.24 -4.28 38.22
C MET A 1 -11.64 -4.33 36.84
N PRO A 2 -12.39 -4.55 35.77
CA PRO A 2 -11.84 -4.36 34.45
C PRO A 2 -11.51 -2.87 34.31
N PHE A 3 -10.27 -2.55 33.99
CA PHE A 3 -9.89 -1.19 33.62
C PHE A 3 -10.79 -0.72 32.48
N PRO A 4 -11.33 0.49 32.52
CA PRO A 4 -12.09 1.01 31.39
C PRO A 4 -11.21 0.87 30.14
N ALA A 5 -11.76 0.26 29.11
CA ALA A 5 -11.03 0.07 27.86
C ALA A 5 -10.58 1.46 27.37
N THR A 6 -9.30 1.74 27.48
CA THR A 6 -8.73 3.01 27.05
C THR A 6 -9.07 3.22 25.58
N SER A 7 -9.58 4.39 25.24
CA SER A 7 -9.96 4.73 23.86
C SER A 7 -8.84 4.34 22.89
N PRO A 8 -9.17 3.80 21.70
CA PRO A 8 -8.18 3.53 20.66
C PRO A 8 -7.32 4.76 20.34
N HIS A 9 -7.88 5.97 20.42
CA HIS A 9 -7.17 7.23 20.19
C HIS A 9 -6.05 7.46 21.19
N ILE A 10 -6.27 7.15 22.49
CA ILE A 10 -5.23 7.28 23.52
C ILE A 10 -4.14 6.22 23.33
N ARG A 11 -4.52 4.96 23.08
CA ARG A 11 -3.58 3.86 22.87
C ARG A 11 -2.77 3.99 21.59
N PHE A 12 -3.30 4.69 20.59
CA PHE A 12 -2.64 4.96 19.32
C PHE A 12 -1.26 5.58 19.52
N TRP A 13 -1.15 6.62 20.35
CA TRP A 13 0.09 7.36 20.59
C TRP A 13 1.19 6.54 21.25
N ASN A 14 0.84 5.45 21.95
CA ASN A 14 1.82 4.60 22.63
C ASN A 14 2.56 3.64 21.69
N HIS A 15 2.14 3.56 20.43
CA HIS A 15 2.62 2.56 19.48
C HIS A 15 3.05 3.17 18.13
N ILE A 16 3.64 4.36 18.18
CA ILE A 16 4.11 5.06 16.99
C ILE A 16 5.56 5.47 17.16
N GLU A 17 6.36 5.24 16.14
CA GLU A 17 7.66 5.90 15.96
C GLU A 17 7.51 7.06 15.00
N ILE A 18 7.76 8.28 15.47
CA ILE A 18 7.70 9.50 14.68
C ILE A 18 9.14 9.90 14.36
N PRO A 19 9.52 10.05 13.07
CA PRO A 19 10.87 10.46 12.70
C PRO A 19 11.10 11.95 12.99
N GLU A 20 12.37 12.39 12.95
CA GLU A 20 12.72 13.81 13.12
C GLU A 20 12.08 14.69 12.05
N ASP A 21 12.02 14.20 10.81
CA ASP A 21 11.32 14.82 9.68
C ASP A 21 9.83 14.43 9.66
N TYR A 22 9.13 14.70 10.74
CA TYR A 22 7.75 14.25 10.99
C TYR A 22 6.73 14.70 9.92
N GLU A 23 7.02 15.74 9.14
CA GLU A 23 6.14 16.24 8.07
C GLU A 23 6.23 15.38 6.80
N THR A 24 7.42 14.89 6.46
CA THR A 24 7.68 14.14 5.22
C THR A 24 7.95 12.67 5.47
N GLY A 25 8.37 12.32 6.68
CA GLY A 25 8.69 10.95 7.07
C GLY A 25 7.46 10.09 7.40
N CYS A 26 7.61 8.79 7.26
CA CYS A 26 6.57 7.87 7.70
C CYS A 26 6.57 7.72 9.22
N TRP A 27 5.42 7.91 9.84
CA TRP A 27 5.20 7.52 11.24
C TRP A 27 4.89 6.04 11.29
N ILE A 28 5.74 5.26 11.92
CA ILE A 28 5.67 3.80 11.86
C ILE A 28 4.88 3.22 13.03
N TRP A 29 3.88 2.42 12.71
CA TRP A 29 3.15 1.64 13.71
C TRP A 29 4.00 0.49 14.25
N THR A 30 4.22 0.46 15.56
CA THR A 30 5.14 -0.48 16.22
C THR A 30 4.47 -1.67 16.88
N ALA A 31 3.13 -1.63 17.04
CA ALA A 31 2.36 -2.75 17.60
C ALA A 31 1.94 -3.76 16.55
N GLN A 32 0.93 -4.56 16.85
CA GLN A 32 0.45 -5.64 16.00
C GLN A 32 0.06 -5.17 14.59
N ARG A 33 0.42 -5.97 13.59
CA ARG A 33 0.07 -5.78 12.16
C ARG A 33 -0.64 -7.01 11.63
N ASN A 34 -1.49 -6.83 10.62
CA ASN A 34 -2.06 -7.95 9.88
C ASN A 34 -1.07 -8.49 8.85
N HIS A 35 -1.44 -9.58 8.18
CA HIS A 35 -0.59 -10.22 7.16
C HIS A 35 -0.30 -9.35 5.93
N PHE A 36 -1.04 -8.27 5.72
CA PHE A 36 -0.77 -7.27 4.68
C PHE A 36 0.16 -6.15 5.15
N GLY A 37 0.57 -6.14 6.42
CA GLY A 37 1.45 -5.13 7.01
C GLY A 37 0.73 -3.92 7.62
N TYR A 38 -0.60 -3.87 7.59
CA TYR A 38 -1.37 -2.78 8.21
C TYR A 38 -1.39 -2.90 9.72
N GLY A 39 -1.15 -1.79 10.39
CA GLY A 39 -1.28 -1.69 11.84
C GLY A 39 -2.71 -1.97 12.31
N ILE A 40 -2.82 -2.67 13.43
CA ILE A 40 -4.09 -3.06 14.05
C ILE A 40 -4.17 -2.48 15.46
N ILE A 41 -5.33 -1.93 15.80
CA ILE A 41 -5.69 -1.51 17.15
C ILE A 41 -7.10 -2.02 17.49
N TYR A 42 -7.29 -2.53 18.70
CA TYR A 42 -8.58 -3.09 19.11
C TYR A 42 -9.38 -2.09 19.94
N GLN A 43 -10.69 -2.03 19.69
CA GLN A 43 -11.68 -1.37 20.54
C GLN A 43 -12.66 -2.43 21.05
N GLY A 44 -12.45 -2.91 22.26
CA GLY A 44 -13.12 -4.12 22.74
C GLY A 44 -12.76 -5.31 21.84
N THR A 45 -13.75 -5.94 21.24
CA THR A 45 -13.60 -7.04 20.26
C THR A 45 -13.45 -6.56 18.81
N LYS A 46 -13.70 -5.28 18.54
CA LYS A 46 -13.65 -4.70 17.19
C LYS A 46 -12.21 -4.39 16.80
N MET A 47 -11.77 -4.94 15.68
CA MET A 47 -10.47 -4.67 15.08
C MET A 47 -10.54 -3.43 14.20
N LEU A 48 -9.70 -2.43 14.47
CA LEU A 48 -9.57 -1.20 13.70
C LEU A 48 -8.20 -1.15 13.02
N LYS A 49 -8.12 -0.52 11.87
CA LYS A 49 -6.84 -0.25 11.21
C LYS A 49 -6.22 1.03 11.80
N ALA A 50 -4.95 0.96 12.21
CA ALA A 50 -4.27 2.06 12.88
C ALA A 50 -4.24 3.35 12.03
N HIS A 51 -4.02 3.26 10.72
CA HIS A 51 -4.03 4.44 9.84
C HIS A 51 -5.41 5.11 9.75
N ARG A 52 -6.52 4.36 9.89
CA ARG A 52 -7.87 4.95 9.97
C ARG A 52 -8.06 5.70 11.27
N VAL A 53 -7.59 5.14 12.39
CA VAL A 53 -7.60 5.82 13.70
C VAL A 53 -6.76 7.11 13.63
N SER A 54 -5.60 7.07 12.98
CA SER A 54 -4.78 8.27 12.74
C SER A 54 -5.55 9.33 11.96
N TYR A 55 -6.24 8.93 10.89
CA TYR A 55 -7.04 9.86 10.10
C TYR A 55 -8.13 10.53 10.95
N GLU A 56 -8.89 9.75 11.75
CA GLU A 56 -9.92 10.25 12.65
C GLU A 56 -9.37 11.24 13.69
N ILE A 57 -8.19 10.96 14.25
CA ILE A 57 -7.53 11.83 15.23
C ILE A 57 -7.20 13.21 14.64
N HIS A 58 -6.71 13.25 13.40
CA HIS A 58 -6.16 14.47 12.80
C HIS A 58 -7.18 15.24 11.93
N TYR A 59 -8.12 14.54 11.32
CA TYR A 59 -9.06 15.12 10.35
C TYR A 59 -10.53 14.96 10.74
N GLY A 60 -10.83 14.22 11.82
CA GLY A 60 -12.20 13.93 12.23
C GLY A 60 -12.79 12.72 11.54
N ASP A 61 -14.12 12.62 11.52
CA ASP A 61 -14.83 11.47 10.97
C ASP A 61 -14.40 11.15 9.54
N ILE A 62 -14.22 9.86 9.26
CA ILE A 62 -13.86 9.39 7.93
C ILE A 62 -15.09 9.53 7.03
N PRO A 63 -15.03 10.36 5.97
CA PRO A 63 -16.14 10.46 5.02
C PRO A 63 -16.28 9.15 4.21
N GLU A 64 -17.31 9.08 3.38
CA GLU A 64 -17.49 7.94 2.49
C GLU A 64 -16.24 7.77 1.60
N GLY A 65 -15.60 6.59 1.69
CA GLY A 65 -14.38 6.28 0.95
C GLY A 65 -13.39 5.43 1.71
N GLU A 66 -12.22 5.27 1.12
CA GLU A 66 -11.11 4.51 1.70
C GLU A 66 -9.97 5.46 2.10
N VAL A 67 -9.42 5.25 3.31
CA VAL A 67 -8.18 5.93 3.71
C VAL A 67 -7.01 5.29 2.99
N ARG A 68 -6.29 6.09 2.21
CA ARG A 68 -5.19 5.67 1.33
C ARG A 68 -3.86 6.20 1.83
N HIS A 69 -2.77 5.48 1.48
CA HIS A 69 -1.40 5.92 1.71
C HIS A 69 -0.77 6.48 0.44
N SER A 70 -0.30 7.72 0.46
CA SER A 70 0.52 8.28 -0.63
C SER A 70 1.93 7.68 -0.66
N CYS A 71 2.45 7.24 0.50
CA CYS A 71 3.76 6.62 0.65
C CYS A 71 3.80 5.12 0.33
N HIS A 72 2.66 4.48 0.07
CA HIS A 72 2.51 3.04 -0.17
C HIS A 72 3.03 2.11 0.94
N ASN A 73 3.33 2.63 2.12
CA ASN A 73 3.77 1.85 3.27
C ASN A 73 2.56 1.51 4.17
N PRO A 74 2.13 0.23 4.25
CA PRO A 74 0.95 -0.15 5.03
C PRO A 74 1.10 0.03 6.54
N SER A 75 2.33 0.08 7.07
CA SER A 75 2.59 0.34 8.49
C SER A 75 2.66 1.83 8.84
N CYS A 76 2.61 2.70 7.85
CA CYS A 76 2.61 4.15 8.07
C CYS A 76 1.27 4.62 8.60
N VAL A 77 1.34 5.48 9.61
CA VAL A 77 0.17 6.15 10.22
C VAL A 77 0.32 7.67 10.21
N SER A 78 1.27 8.21 9.44
CA SER A 78 1.47 9.66 9.31
C SER A 78 0.23 10.30 8.67
N PRO A 79 -0.37 11.33 9.30
CA PRO A 79 -1.51 12.04 8.72
C PRO A 79 -1.15 12.70 7.38
N HIS A 80 0.10 13.14 7.21
CA HIS A 80 0.58 13.76 5.98
C HIS A 80 0.58 12.81 4.78
N HIS A 81 0.58 11.49 5.03
CA HIS A 81 0.55 10.43 4.02
C HIS A 81 -0.84 9.80 3.82
N LEU A 82 -1.85 10.30 4.54
CA LEU A 82 -3.21 9.75 4.48
C LEU A 82 -4.14 10.68 3.72
N SER A 83 -4.93 10.10 2.84
CA SER A 83 -5.97 10.80 2.07
C SER A 83 -7.18 9.92 1.87
N ILE A 84 -8.31 10.53 1.56
CA ILE A 84 -9.52 9.80 1.19
C ILE A 84 -9.54 9.59 -0.33
N GLY A 85 -9.90 8.41 -0.75
CA GLY A 85 -10.11 8.07 -2.15
C GLY A 85 -11.19 7.02 -2.32
N THR A 86 -11.51 6.70 -3.56
CA THR A 86 -12.46 5.63 -3.88
C THR A 86 -11.79 4.25 -3.77
N LYS A 87 -12.60 3.19 -3.75
CA LYS A 87 -12.07 1.82 -3.85
C LYS A 87 -11.27 1.60 -5.14
N SER A 88 -11.68 2.25 -6.23
CA SER A 88 -10.96 2.22 -7.49
C SER A 88 -9.58 2.89 -7.40
N ASP A 89 -9.49 4.02 -6.71
CA ASP A 89 -8.22 4.70 -6.49
C ASP A 89 -7.27 3.85 -5.65
N ASN A 90 -7.78 3.27 -4.55
CA ASN A 90 -7.00 2.37 -3.70
C ASN A 90 -6.51 1.13 -4.46
N MET A 91 -7.34 0.57 -5.35
CA MET A 91 -6.96 -0.54 -6.22
C MET A 91 -5.85 -0.14 -7.21
N ARG A 92 -5.94 1.04 -7.82
CA ARG A 92 -4.90 1.57 -8.74
C ARG A 92 -3.58 1.75 -8.01
N ASP A 93 -3.58 2.33 -6.79
CA ASP A 93 -2.39 2.51 -5.97
C ASP A 93 -1.75 1.17 -5.62
N MET A 94 -2.56 0.18 -5.25
CA MET A 94 -2.10 -1.16 -4.92
C MET A 94 -1.45 -1.84 -6.14
N ILE A 95 -2.03 -1.69 -7.33
CA ILE A 95 -1.48 -2.20 -8.58
C ILE A 95 -0.18 -1.47 -8.95
N ALA A 96 -0.15 -0.15 -8.86
CA ALA A 96 1.04 0.66 -9.13
C ALA A 96 2.20 0.34 -8.17
N ALA A 97 1.89 0.04 -6.91
CA ALA A 97 2.87 -0.40 -5.91
C ALA A 97 3.30 -1.88 -6.06
N GLY A 98 2.80 -2.60 -7.08
CA GLY A 98 3.12 -4.02 -7.28
C GLY A 98 2.49 -4.97 -6.25
N ARG A 99 1.45 -4.54 -5.54
CA ARG A 99 0.78 -5.31 -4.48
C ARG A 99 -0.58 -5.86 -4.90
N GLY A 100 -0.90 -5.82 -6.20
CA GLY A 100 -2.13 -6.38 -6.74
C GLY A 100 -2.25 -7.88 -6.49
N TRP A 101 -3.47 -8.37 -6.29
CA TRP A 101 -3.76 -9.81 -6.20
C TRP A 101 -3.22 -10.51 -7.44
N ASN A 102 -2.42 -11.54 -7.27
CA ASN A 102 -1.74 -12.27 -8.35
C ASN A 102 -0.69 -11.48 -9.15
N GLN A 103 -0.26 -10.31 -8.66
CA GLN A 103 0.80 -9.56 -9.32
C GLN A 103 2.17 -10.14 -8.95
N LYS A 104 2.74 -10.93 -9.82
CA LYS A 104 4.07 -11.57 -9.66
C LYS A 104 5.24 -10.62 -9.97
N LEU A 105 4.95 -9.49 -10.62
CA LEU A 105 5.94 -8.49 -11.02
C LEU A 105 5.49 -7.10 -10.57
N SER A 106 6.38 -6.32 -9.95
CA SER A 106 6.15 -4.90 -9.67
C SER A 106 6.17 -4.06 -10.94
N HIS A 107 5.66 -2.84 -10.87
CA HIS A 107 5.74 -1.90 -12.00
C HIS A 107 7.19 -1.63 -12.42
N ALA A 108 8.11 -1.44 -11.46
CA ALA A 108 9.54 -1.25 -11.73
C ALA A 108 10.15 -2.44 -12.46
N GLN A 109 9.84 -3.68 -12.04
CA GLN A 109 10.29 -4.89 -12.72
C GLN A 109 9.73 -5.02 -14.14
N VAL A 110 8.49 -4.60 -14.38
CA VAL A 110 7.91 -4.56 -15.73
C VAL A 110 8.66 -3.59 -16.63
N LEU A 111 8.99 -2.40 -16.14
CA LEU A 111 9.80 -1.43 -16.89
C LEU A 111 11.21 -1.96 -17.20
N GLU A 112 11.83 -2.64 -16.25
CA GLU A 112 13.14 -3.28 -16.43
C GLU A 112 13.08 -4.38 -17.49
N ILE A 113 12.06 -5.25 -17.48
CA ILE A 113 11.81 -6.26 -18.50
C ILE A 113 11.65 -5.63 -19.88
N GLN A 114 10.94 -4.52 -19.97
CA GLN A 114 10.74 -3.78 -21.23
C GLN A 114 12.05 -3.15 -21.74
N ALA A 115 12.88 -2.62 -20.85
CA ALA A 115 14.20 -2.08 -21.17
C ALA A 115 15.16 -3.16 -21.68
N LEU A 116 15.05 -4.38 -21.17
CA LEU A 116 15.87 -5.54 -21.57
C LEU A 116 15.34 -6.26 -22.82
N LYS A 117 14.22 -5.77 -23.38
CA LYS A 117 13.65 -6.32 -24.62
C LYS A 117 14.65 -6.23 -25.76
N GLY A 118 15.02 -7.37 -26.32
CA GLY A 118 15.97 -7.47 -27.44
C GLY A 118 17.43 -7.70 -27.02
N THR A 119 17.77 -7.50 -25.75
CA THR A 119 19.11 -7.83 -25.21
C THR A 119 19.15 -9.23 -24.58
N MET A 120 18.02 -9.69 -24.06
CA MET A 120 17.87 -11.00 -23.44
C MET A 120 16.70 -11.77 -24.04
N SER A 121 16.82 -13.10 -24.08
CA SER A 121 15.69 -13.93 -24.49
C SER A 121 14.57 -13.93 -23.45
N ARG A 122 13.34 -14.23 -23.89
CA ARG A 122 12.17 -14.30 -22.99
C ARG A 122 12.29 -15.39 -21.94
N ASN A 123 13.02 -16.45 -22.21
CA ASN A 123 13.33 -17.52 -21.25
C ASN A 123 14.30 -17.05 -20.17
N GLU A 124 15.33 -16.30 -20.54
CA GLU A 124 16.29 -15.71 -19.61
C GLU A 124 15.62 -14.69 -18.68
N LEU A 125 14.78 -13.81 -19.25
CA LEU A 125 13.96 -12.86 -18.47
C LEU A 125 13.05 -13.59 -17.49
N ALA A 126 12.35 -14.64 -17.94
CA ALA A 126 11.47 -15.44 -17.07
C ALA A 126 12.26 -16.07 -15.89
N LYS A 127 13.44 -16.58 -16.14
CA LYS A 127 14.33 -17.17 -15.14
C LYS A 127 14.87 -16.10 -14.17
N MET A 128 15.30 -14.95 -14.71
CA MET A 128 15.86 -13.83 -13.93
C MET A 128 14.83 -13.25 -12.95
N PHE A 129 13.59 -13.07 -13.40
CA PHE A 129 12.51 -12.50 -12.56
C PHE A 129 11.67 -13.57 -11.83
N GLY A 130 11.99 -14.85 -11.95
CA GLY A 130 11.31 -15.95 -11.26
C GLY A 130 9.83 -16.13 -11.66
N VAL A 131 9.49 -15.86 -12.91
CA VAL A 131 8.14 -15.92 -13.46
C VAL A 131 8.06 -16.81 -14.71
N SER A 132 6.84 -17.14 -15.15
CA SER A 132 6.64 -17.90 -16.38
C SER A 132 6.97 -17.07 -17.62
N LYS A 133 7.42 -17.75 -18.70
CA LYS A 133 7.61 -17.12 -20.02
C LYS A 133 6.33 -16.46 -20.53
N ALA A 134 5.17 -17.10 -20.31
CA ALA A 134 3.87 -16.54 -20.70
C ALA A 134 3.58 -15.17 -20.06
N LEU A 135 4.00 -14.95 -18.81
CA LEU A 135 3.87 -13.66 -18.14
C LEU A 135 4.80 -12.61 -18.77
N ILE A 136 6.05 -13.01 -19.12
CA ILE A 136 6.98 -12.14 -19.86
C ILE A 136 6.40 -11.74 -21.21
N ASP A 137 5.87 -12.69 -21.98
CA ASP A 137 5.24 -12.44 -23.28
C ASP A 137 4.10 -11.45 -23.16
N LYS A 138 3.24 -11.60 -22.14
CA LYS A 138 2.14 -10.67 -21.85
C LYS A 138 2.64 -9.26 -21.53
N LYS A 139 3.74 -9.11 -20.78
CA LYS A 139 4.29 -7.80 -20.39
C LYS A 139 5.06 -7.11 -21.52
N LEU A 140 5.55 -7.87 -22.50
CA LEU A 140 6.21 -7.37 -23.69
C LEU A 140 5.26 -7.15 -24.88
N SER A 141 3.98 -7.53 -24.74
CA SER A 141 2.96 -7.35 -25.78
C SER A 141 2.59 -5.88 -25.96
N PRO A 142 2.47 -5.38 -27.21
CA PRO A 142 2.12 -3.98 -27.48
C PRO A 142 0.73 -3.57 -26.96
N THR A 143 -0.18 -4.53 -26.78
CA THR A 143 -1.53 -4.27 -26.25
C THR A 143 -1.56 -3.87 -24.77
N PHE A 144 -0.47 -4.05 -24.04
CA PHE A 144 -0.42 -3.68 -22.61
C PHE A 144 -0.33 -2.17 -22.38
N TYR A 145 0.12 -1.40 -23.39
CA TYR A 145 0.36 0.04 -23.25
C TYR A 145 -0.86 0.93 -23.47
N HIS A 146 -1.94 0.40 -24.06
CA HIS A 146 -3.11 1.22 -24.41
C HIS A 146 -4.19 1.38 -23.34
N SER A 147 -4.06 0.72 -22.18
CA SER A 147 -5.04 0.87 -21.09
C SER A 147 -4.66 1.91 -20.01
N SER A 148 -3.52 2.60 -20.16
CA SER A 148 -3.06 3.59 -19.19
C SER A 148 -3.13 5.03 -19.65
N SER A 149 -3.59 5.30 -20.88
CA SER A 149 -3.71 6.66 -21.42
C SER A 149 -5.13 6.96 -21.89
N ALA A 150 -6.10 6.78 -20.99
CA ALA A 150 -7.39 7.44 -21.12
C ALA A 150 -7.44 8.54 -20.08
N THR A 151 -6.76 9.63 -20.36
CA THR A 151 -6.98 10.91 -19.72
C THR A 151 -7.92 11.71 -20.58
N ASN A 152 -9.09 11.98 -20.07
CA ASN A 152 -9.77 13.26 -20.15
C ASN A 152 -10.59 13.42 -18.90
#